data_14060f7890fb183ba08f9c24ba989f24
#
_entry.id   14060f7890fb183ba08f9c24ba989f24
#
_cell.length_a   1.000
_cell.length_b   1.000
_cell.length_c   1.000
_cell.angle_alpha   90.00
_cell.angle_beta   90.00
_cell.angle_gamma   90.00
#
_symmetry.space_group_name_H-M   'P 1'
#
loop_
_entity.id
_entity.type
_entity.pdbx_description
1 polymer ?
#
loop_
_entity_poly.entity_id
_entity_poly.type
_entity_poly.pdbx_seq_one_letter_code
_entity_poly.pdbx_strand_id
1 'polypeptide(L)'
;MDNTQRLIELFKEFPGIGPRQAKRFVYFLLNRNPSYGSDLAKLISEVRATVHSCDTCFRFFPHIQTPATSSKGKQANGTNVRHRVSNICPTCRDESRDKKSLMLISHDVDFENIEKTKAYNGYYFILGGTVPILEKNPEKRIRQKNLLEILDERIKDGLSEIIIALNYNPEGENTLSYLRGILSKGTFDRIKISILGRGLSTGTELEYSDSETIKNALKNRQ
;
A
#
# COMPACT_ATOMS: atom_id res chain seq x y z
N MET A 1 -21.32 25.85 -11.73
CA MET A 1 -20.76 25.45 -10.42
C MET A 1 -19.62 26.42 -10.12
N ASP A 2 -19.68 27.11 -9.01
CA ASP A 2 -18.64 28.05 -8.57
C ASP A 2 -17.33 27.29 -8.25
N ASN A 3 -16.18 27.93 -8.46
CA ASN A 3 -14.87 27.34 -8.20
C ASN A 3 -14.69 26.92 -6.74
N THR A 4 -15.28 27.66 -5.79
CA THR A 4 -15.28 27.32 -4.37
C THR A 4 -16.01 25.99 -4.13
N GLN A 5 -17.17 25.83 -4.73
CA GLN A 5 -17.93 24.58 -4.62
C GLN A 5 -17.21 23.40 -5.27
N ARG A 6 -16.57 23.63 -6.44
CA ARG A 6 -15.76 22.60 -7.10
C ARG A 6 -14.60 22.14 -6.24
N LEU A 7 -13.93 23.07 -5.56
CA LEU A 7 -12.84 22.72 -4.65
C LEU A 7 -13.33 21.94 -3.42
N ILE A 8 -14.52 22.27 -2.88
CA ILE A 8 -15.17 21.51 -1.81
C ILE A 8 -15.43 20.06 -2.26
N GLU A 9 -15.95 19.86 -3.47
CA GLU A 9 -16.21 18.52 -4.00
C GLU A 9 -14.90 17.69 -4.11
N LEU A 10 -13.82 18.30 -4.60
CA LEU A 10 -12.51 17.63 -4.66
C LEU A 10 -11.99 17.23 -3.26
N PHE A 11 -12.17 18.06 -2.24
CA PHE A 11 -11.77 17.69 -0.87
C PHE A 11 -12.66 16.59 -0.27
N LYS A 12 -13.90 16.43 -0.71
CA LYS A 12 -14.77 15.32 -0.28
C LYS A 12 -14.32 13.96 -0.79
N GLU A 13 -13.51 13.92 -1.84
CA GLU A 13 -12.92 12.68 -2.37
C GLU A 13 -11.80 12.13 -1.46
N PHE A 14 -11.28 12.93 -0.52
CA PHE A 14 -10.27 12.46 0.42
C PHE A 14 -10.88 11.48 1.44
N PRO A 15 -10.19 10.37 1.75
CA PRO A 15 -10.68 9.40 2.71
C PRO A 15 -10.99 10.01 4.07
N GLY A 16 -12.19 9.75 4.59
CA GLY A 16 -12.61 10.27 5.90
C GLY A 16 -13.02 11.74 5.91
N ILE A 17 -13.02 12.45 4.79
CA ILE A 17 -13.40 13.86 4.70
C ILE A 17 -14.87 14.00 4.29
N GLY A 18 -15.71 14.37 5.25
CA GLY A 18 -17.11 14.69 5.01
C GLY A 18 -17.33 16.13 4.50
N PRO A 19 -18.56 16.47 4.07
CA PRO A 19 -18.90 17.79 3.51
C PRO A 19 -18.55 18.96 4.42
N ARG A 20 -18.73 18.83 5.72
CA ARG A 20 -18.40 19.87 6.71
C ARG A 20 -16.90 20.12 6.77
N GLN A 21 -16.11 19.08 6.78
CA GLN A 21 -14.66 19.16 6.86
C GLN A 21 -14.07 19.71 5.56
N ALA A 22 -14.57 19.26 4.40
CA ALA A 22 -14.18 19.78 3.10
C ALA A 22 -14.39 21.30 3.00
N LYS A 23 -15.55 21.81 3.45
CA LYS A 23 -15.80 23.26 3.54
C LYS A 23 -14.78 23.98 4.43
N ARG A 24 -14.45 23.41 5.60
CA ARG A 24 -13.46 23.99 6.51
C ARG A 24 -12.09 24.12 5.88
N PHE A 25 -11.66 23.13 5.09
CA PHE A 25 -10.39 23.21 4.36
C PHE A 25 -10.38 24.32 3.33
N VAL A 26 -11.45 24.46 2.54
CA VAL A 26 -11.54 25.55 1.55
C VAL A 26 -11.50 26.92 2.22
N TYR A 27 -12.29 27.14 3.27
CA TYR A 27 -12.25 28.41 3.99
C TYR A 27 -10.93 28.67 4.72
N PHE A 28 -10.27 27.61 5.20
CA PHE A 28 -8.91 27.73 5.73
C PHE A 28 -7.93 28.24 4.68
N LEU A 29 -7.96 27.70 3.45
CA LEU A 29 -7.11 28.16 2.36
C LEU A 29 -7.39 29.62 1.97
N LEU A 30 -8.66 30.01 1.92
CA LEU A 30 -9.07 31.39 1.59
C LEU A 30 -8.63 32.42 2.63
N ASN A 31 -8.50 32.00 3.89
CA ASN A 31 -8.03 32.85 5.00
C ASN A 31 -6.50 32.88 5.15
N ARG A 32 -5.77 32.13 4.34
CA ARG A 32 -4.30 32.15 4.33
C ARG A 32 -3.76 33.18 3.34
N ASN A 33 -2.48 33.51 3.49
CA ASN A 33 -1.78 34.32 2.50
C ASN A 33 -1.92 33.66 1.10
N PRO A 34 -2.17 34.42 0.04
CA PRO A 34 -2.27 33.92 -1.33
C PRO A 34 -1.09 33.05 -1.78
N SER A 35 0.14 33.31 -1.30
CA SER A 35 1.32 32.49 -1.57
C SER A 35 1.14 31.05 -1.08
N TYR A 36 0.48 30.84 0.07
CA TYR A 36 0.27 29.50 0.64
C TYR A 36 -0.49 28.56 -0.33
N GLY A 37 -1.57 29.08 -0.94
CA GLY A 37 -2.33 28.30 -1.92
C GLY A 37 -1.52 27.96 -3.17
N SER A 38 -0.73 28.91 -3.65
CA SER A 38 0.17 28.72 -4.81
C SER A 38 1.27 27.70 -4.52
N ASP A 39 1.90 27.80 -3.34
CA ASP A 39 2.94 26.88 -2.91
C ASP A 39 2.41 25.45 -2.74
N LEU A 40 1.22 25.31 -2.14
CA LEU A 40 0.55 24.01 -1.98
C LEU A 40 0.26 23.37 -3.35
N ALA A 41 -0.31 24.11 -4.28
CA ALA A 41 -0.61 23.62 -5.62
C ALA A 41 0.66 23.20 -6.38
N LYS A 42 1.73 23.99 -6.25
CA LYS A 42 3.04 23.69 -6.82
C LYS A 42 3.63 22.40 -6.24
N LEU A 43 3.65 22.28 -4.92
CA LEU A 43 4.16 21.07 -4.23
C LEU A 43 3.38 19.81 -4.60
N ILE A 44 2.05 19.90 -4.72
CA ILE A 44 1.24 18.76 -5.19
C ILE A 44 1.69 18.31 -6.59
N SER A 45 1.93 19.26 -7.49
CA SER A 45 2.38 18.98 -8.86
C SER A 45 3.79 18.40 -8.89
N GLU A 46 4.71 18.92 -8.08
CA GLU A 46 6.09 18.45 -7.97
C GLU A 46 6.16 17.04 -7.39
N VAL A 47 5.41 16.75 -6.33
CA VAL A 47 5.34 15.41 -5.73
C VAL A 47 4.85 14.39 -6.76
N ARG A 48 3.80 14.72 -7.52
CA ARG A 48 3.30 13.82 -8.58
C ARG A 48 4.31 13.58 -9.70
N ALA A 49 5.16 14.55 -9.98
CA ALA A 49 6.20 14.44 -11.03
C ALA A 49 7.44 13.65 -10.55
N THR A 50 7.73 13.67 -9.25
CA THR A 50 8.98 13.12 -8.69
C THR A 50 8.81 11.78 -7.98
N VAL A 51 7.56 11.40 -7.63
CA VAL A 51 7.25 10.14 -6.94
C VAL A 51 6.83 9.09 -7.97
N HIS A 52 7.45 7.91 -7.90
CA HIS A 52 7.15 6.78 -8.76
C HIS A 52 6.60 5.60 -7.96
N SER A 53 5.83 4.74 -8.63
CA SER A 53 5.43 3.45 -8.06
C SER A 53 6.53 2.41 -8.32
N CYS A 54 6.84 1.61 -7.32
CA CYS A 54 7.75 0.49 -7.46
C CYS A 54 7.13 -0.60 -8.35
N ASP A 55 7.90 -1.11 -9.33
CA ASP A 55 7.41 -2.15 -10.24
C ASP A 55 7.15 -3.51 -9.55
N THR A 56 7.70 -3.71 -8.33
CA THR A 56 7.57 -4.97 -7.58
C THR A 56 6.55 -4.90 -6.45
N CYS A 57 6.69 -3.93 -5.52
CA CYS A 57 5.82 -3.85 -4.35
C CYS A 57 4.71 -2.81 -4.49
N PHE A 58 4.72 -2.00 -5.53
CA PHE A 58 3.75 -0.95 -5.84
C PHE A 58 3.65 0.19 -4.82
N ARG A 59 4.66 0.31 -3.92
CA ARG A 59 4.76 1.48 -3.05
C ARG A 59 5.18 2.72 -3.83
N PHE A 60 4.76 3.87 -3.36
CA PHE A 60 5.26 5.13 -3.85
C PHE A 60 6.60 5.48 -3.18
N PHE A 61 7.57 5.94 -3.97
CA PHE A 61 8.86 6.38 -3.47
C PHE A 61 9.43 7.51 -4.34
N PRO A 62 10.23 8.42 -3.76
CA PRO A 62 10.89 9.46 -4.53
C PRO A 62 11.84 8.85 -5.56
N HIS A 63 11.86 9.39 -6.77
CA HIS A 63 12.84 8.99 -7.78
C HIS A 63 14.24 9.42 -7.31
N ILE A 64 15.00 8.47 -6.79
CA ILE A 64 16.42 8.70 -6.55
C ILE A 64 17.08 8.63 -7.91
N GLN A 65 17.43 9.77 -8.49
CA GLN A 65 18.33 9.80 -9.63
C GLN A 65 19.67 9.21 -9.16
N THR A 66 19.84 7.91 -9.28
CA THR A 66 21.19 7.36 -9.27
C THR A 66 21.85 7.99 -10.50
N PRO A 67 23.01 8.67 -10.35
CA PRO A 67 23.75 9.13 -11.49
C PRO A 67 23.95 7.91 -12.39
N ALA A 68 23.45 8.00 -13.62
CA ALA A 68 23.63 6.96 -14.60
C ALA A 68 25.13 6.68 -14.65
N THR A 69 25.57 5.56 -14.10
CA THR A 69 26.84 5.00 -14.46
C THR A 69 26.72 4.71 -15.95
N SER A 70 27.24 5.64 -16.74
CA SER A 70 27.34 5.51 -18.19
C SER A 70 28.27 4.35 -18.49
N SER A 71 27.76 3.13 -18.41
CA SER A 71 28.37 2.02 -19.14
C SER A 71 28.18 2.32 -20.63
N LYS A 72 29.22 2.89 -21.25
CA LYS A 72 29.37 2.93 -22.70
C LYS A 72 29.44 1.50 -23.22
N GLY A 73 28.30 0.82 -23.28
CA GLY A 73 28.13 -0.42 -24.03
C GLY A 73 28.04 -0.09 -25.49
N LYS A 74 29.01 -0.60 -26.26
CA LYS A 74 29.09 -0.49 -27.71
C LYS A 74 27.76 -0.91 -28.34
N GLN A 75 27.24 -0.05 -29.23
CA GLN A 75 26.11 -0.34 -30.10
C GLN A 75 26.41 -1.59 -30.94
N ALA A 76 25.58 -2.60 -30.80
CA ALA A 76 25.46 -3.66 -31.80
C ALA A 76 23.97 -3.85 -32.09
N ASN A 77 23.63 -3.51 -33.35
CA ASN A 77 22.44 -3.90 -34.12
C ASN A 77 21.03 -3.72 -33.54
N GLY A 78 20.39 -2.61 -33.88
CA GLY A 78 19.09 -2.49 -34.55
C GLY A 78 17.86 -3.23 -33.99
N THR A 79 17.62 -3.25 -32.69
CA THR A 79 16.28 -3.48 -32.14
C THR A 79 16.05 -2.47 -31.04
N ASN A 80 14.99 -1.64 -31.17
CA ASN A 80 14.55 -0.69 -30.16
C ASN A 80 14.01 -1.44 -28.92
N VAL A 81 14.90 -2.08 -28.18
CA VAL A 81 14.60 -2.51 -26.82
C VAL A 81 14.68 -1.24 -25.96
N ARG A 82 13.53 -0.62 -25.73
CA ARG A 82 13.40 0.37 -24.66
C ARG A 82 13.77 -0.37 -23.38
N HIS A 83 15.02 -0.22 -22.91
CA HIS A 83 15.38 -0.59 -21.55
C HIS A 83 14.44 0.18 -20.62
N ARG A 84 13.39 -0.47 -20.17
CA ARG A 84 12.61 0.00 -19.04
C ARG A 84 13.59 0.08 -17.88
N VAL A 85 14.00 1.29 -17.51
CA VAL A 85 14.67 1.50 -16.22
C VAL A 85 13.66 1.01 -15.18
N SER A 86 13.93 -0.13 -14.57
CA SER A 86 13.03 -0.71 -13.59
C SER A 86 12.98 0.22 -12.36
N ASN A 87 11.80 0.73 -12.05
CA ASN A 87 11.57 1.56 -10.87
C ASN A 87 11.45 0.65 -9.64
N ILE A 88 12.57 0.21 -9.09
CA ILE A 88 12.60 -0.64 -7.90
C ILE A 88 12.95 0.21 -6.69
N CYS A 89 12.10 0.21 -5.67
CA CYS A 89 12.33 0.96 -4.44
C CYS A 89 13.50 0.37 -3.62
N PRO A 90 14.09 1.14 -2.69
CA PRO A 90 15.21 0.66 -1.85
C PRO A 90 14.90 -0.65 -1.11
N THR A 91 13.69 -0.79 -0.57
CA THR A 91 13.26 -2.01 0.14
C THR A 91 13.24 -3.26 -0.75
N CYS A 92 12.78 -3.13 -1.99
CA CYS A 92 12.78 -4.26 -2.94
C CYS A 92 14.15 -4.54 -3.54
N ARG A 93 15.08 -3.60 -3.46
CA ARG A 93 16.46 -3.72 -3.91
C ARG A 93 17.36 -4.36 -2.85
N ASP A 94 16.91 -4.39 -1.61
CA ASP A 94 17.67 -4.94 -0.48
C ASP A 94 17.65 -6.48 -0.51
N GLU A 95 18.73 -7.08 -0.96
CA GLU A 95 18.90 -8.52 -1.07
C GLU A 95 19.08 -9.22 0.29
N SER A 96 19.32 -8.47 1.36
CA SER A 96 19.43 -9.03 2.72
C SER A 96 18.09 -9.43 3.32
N ARG A 97 16.98 -9.05 2.69
CA ARG A 97 15.63 -9.37 3.14
C ARG A 97 15.25 -10.83 2.89
N ASP A 98 14.43 -11.35 3.78
CA ASP A 98 13.92 -12.73 3.68
C ASP A 98 13.00 -12.88 2.46
N LYS A 99 13.44 -13.69 1.49
CA LYS A 99 12.68 -13.99 0.26
C LYS A 99 11.51 -14.95 0.50
N LYS A 100 11.50 -15.64 1.64
CA LYS A 100 10.49 -16.65 1.98
C LYS A 100 9.17 -16.06 2.44
N SER A 101 9.14 -14.77 2.81
CA SER A 101 7.95 -14.13 3.33
C SER A 101 7.57 -12.87 2.55
N LEU A 102 6.27 -12.75 2.22
CA LEU A 102 5.67 -11.59 1.56
C LEU A 102 4.50 -11.07 2.38
N MET A 103 4.54 -9.81 2.78
CA MET A 103 3.47 -9.15 3.51
C MET A 103 2.57 -8.34 2.57
N LEU A 104 1.27 -8.64 2.57
CA LEU A 104 0.25 -7.90 1.84
C LEU A 104 -0.36 -6.84 2.76
N ILE A 105 -0.31 -5.58 2.35
CA ILE A 105 -0.82 -4.42 3.08
C ILE A 105 -1.71 -3.56 2.19
N SER A 106 -2.58 -2.76 2.79
CA SER A 106 -3.55 -1.95 2.03
C SER A 106 -2.90 -0.74 1.36
N HIS A 107 -2.12 0.04 2.12
CA HIS A 107 -1.63 1.36 1.71
C HIS A 107 -0.16 1.58 2.11
N ASP A 108 0.46 2.61 1.53
CA ASP A 108 1.85 3.01 1.84
C ASP A 108 2.04 3.40 3.30
N VAL A 109 1.02 3.97 3.95
CA VAL A 109 1.07 4.34 5.39
C VAL A 109 1.25 3.10 6.27
N ASP A 110 0.62 1.98 5.91
CA ASP A 110 0.77 0.70 6.63
C ASP A 110 2.22 0.21 6.53
N PHE A 111 2.81 0.30 5.33
CA PHE A 111 4.23 0.00 5.12
C PHE A 111 5.13 0.83 6.03
N GLU A 112 4.95 2.15 6.04
CA GLU A 112 5.78 3.04 6.86
C GLU A 112 5.72 2.70 8.35
N ASN A 113 4.53 2.39 8.85
CA ASN A 113 4.33 2.05 10.25
C ASN A 113 5.00 0.72 10.62
N ILE A 114 4.86 -0.31 9.78
CA ILE A 114 5.48 -1.62 10.03
C ILE A 114 7.00 -1.52 9.91
N GLU A 115 7.51 -0.87 8.88
CA GLU A 115 8.96 -0.76 8.63
C GLU A 115 9.68 0.01 9.75
N LYS A 116 9.05 1.02 10.36
CA LYS A 116 9.57 1.74 11.52
C LYS A 116 9.82 0.82 12.72
N THR A 117 9.06 -0.23 12.88
CA THR A 117 9.22 -1.17 14.02
C THR A 117 10.45 -2.06 13.88
N LYS A 118 10.96 -2.25 12.66
CA LYS A 118 12.02 -3.21 12.31
C LYS A 118 11.72 -4.66 12.74
N ALA A 119 10.45 -4.98 12.99
CA ALA A 119 10.01 -6.30 13.42
C ALA A 119 9.84 -7.29 12.27
N TYR A 120 9.82 -6.80 11.03
CA TYR A 120 9.63 -7.61 9.83
C TYR A 120 10.75 -7.37 8.83
N ASN A 121 11.38 -8.44 8.34
CA ASN A 121 12.48 -8.39 7.39
C ASN A 121 12.16 -9.03 6.03
N GLY A 122 10.90 -9.33 5.74
CA GLY A 122 10.49 -9.84 4.43
C GLY A 122 10.17 -8.74 3.44
N TYR A 123 9.59 -9.13 2.32
CA TYR A 123 9.15 -8.22 1.27
C TYR A 123 7.68 -7.83 1.45
N TYR A 124 7.29 -6.75 0.80
CA TYR A 124 5.92 -6.21 0.87
C TYR A 124 5.26 -6.18 -0.50
N PHE A 125 3.93 -6.17 -0.49
CA PHE A 125 3.11 -5.82 -1.64
C PHE A 125 1.97 -4.91 -1.19
N ILE A 126 1.82 -3.75 -1.85
CA ILE A 126 0.79 -2.76 -1.52
C ILE A 126 -0.41 -2.96 -2.44
N LEU A 127 -1.52 -3.38 -1.86
CA LEU A 127 -2.77 -3.65 -2.59
C LEU A 127 -3.34 -2.40 -3.27
N GLY A 128 -3.08 -1.21 -2.73
CA GLY A 128 -3.58 0.07 -3.22
C GLY A 128 -4.98 0.41 -2.75
N GLY A 129 -5.54 -0.37 -1.82
CA GLY A 129 -6.84 -0.15 -1.22
C GLY A 129 -7.38 -1.38 -0.52
N THR A 130 -8.67 -1.32 -0.20
CA THR A 130 -9.48 -2.41 0.35
C THR A 130 -10.69 -2.68 -0.55
N VAL A 131 -11.32 -3.82 -0.37
CA VAL A 131 -12.54 -4.22 -1.10
C VAL A 131 -13.77 -3.91 -0.24
N PRO A 132 -14.60 -2.93 -0.60
CA PRO A 132 -15.85 -2.66 0.10
C PRO A 132 -16.79 -3.87 0.07
N ILE A 133 -17.65 -4.03 1.11
CA ILE A 133 -18.49 -5.22 1.29
C ILE A 133 -19.43 -5.47 0.11
N LEU A 134 -19.96 -4.40 -0.50
CA LEU A 134 -20.93 -4.49 -1.61
C LEU A 134 -20.28 -4.27 -2.98
N GLU A 135 -18.95 -4.40 -3.09
CA GLU A 135 -18.27 -4.18 -4.36
C GLU A 135 -18.52 -5.31 -5.35
N LYS A 136 -18.98 -4.94 -6.52
CA LYS A 136 -19.29 -5.90 -7.61
C LYS A 136 -18.05 -6.33 -8.40
N ASN A 137 -17.01 -5.49 -8.41
CA ASN A 137 -15.77 -5.72 -9.16
C ASN A 137 -14.56 -5.59 -8.21
N PRO A 138 -14.37 -6.54 -7.27
CA PRO A 138 -13.31 -6.47 -6.26
C PRO A 138 -11.90 -6.35 -6.88
N GLU A 139 -11.69 -6.97 -8.04
CA GLU A 139 -10.43 -6.96 -8.78
C GLU A 139 -9.98 -5.58 -9.25
N LYS A 140 -10.93 -4.60 -9.31
CA LYS A 140 -10.63 -3.20 -9.70
C LYS A 140 -10.28 -2.33 -8.50
N ARG A 141 -10.57 -2.79 -7.28
CA ARG A 141 -10.32 -2.05 -6.04
C ARG A 141 -8.92 -2.25 -5.49
N ILE A 142 -8.32 -3.36 -5.83
CA ILE A 142 -6.96 -3.71 -5.42
C ILE A 142 -6.14 -4.11 -6.66
N ARG A 143 -4.85 -4.10 -6.54
CA ARG A 143 -3.91 -4.48 -7.61
C ARG A 143 -3.83 -6.00 -7.76
N GLN A 144 -4.99 -6.66 -7.95
CA GLN A 144 -5.08 -8.12 -7.98
C GLN A 144 -4.22 -8.74 -9.09
N LYS A 145 -4.33 -8.22 -10.32
CA LYS A 145 -3.56 -8.75 -11.45
C LYS A 145 -2.06 -8.72 -11.18
N ASN A 146 -1.58 -7.57 -10.71
CA ASN A 146 -0.17 -7.38 -10.37
C ASN A 146 0.26 -8.29 -9.21
N LEU A 147 -0.62 -8.47 -8.21
CA LEU A 147 -0.35 -9.39 -7.09
C LEU A 147 -0.10 -10.82 -7.59
N LEU A 148 -0.96 -11.34 -8.46
CA LEU A 148 -0.82 -12.69 -8.99
C LEU A 148 0.47 -12.84 -9.82
N GLU A 149 0.79 -11.86 -10.66
CA GLU A 149 2.03 -11.84 -11.44
C GLU A 149 3.28 -11.87 -10.54
N ILE A 150 3.32 -11.04 -9.49
CA ILE A 150 4.43 -11.00 -8.53
C ILE A 150 4.51 -12.29 -7.71
N LEU A 151 3.38 -12.87 -7.33
CA LEU A 151 3.38 -14.14 -6.60
C LEU A 151 3.95 -15.28 -7.44
N ASP A 152 3.60 -15.37 -8.72
CA ASP A 152 4.16 -16.38 -9.62
C ASP A 152 5.69 -16.27 -9.78
N GLU A 153 6.23 -15.06 -9.75
CA GLU A 153 7.68 -14.82 -9.75
C GLU A 153 8.30 -15.20 -8.40
N ARG A 154 7.72 -14.73 -7.29
CA ARG A 154 8.24 -14.95 -5.94
C ARG A 154 8.23 -16.42 -5.51
N ILE A 155 7.27 -17.21 -5.98
CA ILE A 155 7.24 -18.66 -5.74
C ILE A 155 8.47 -19.34 -6.33
N LYS A 156 8.88 -18.94 -7.53
CA LYS A 156 10.12 -19.46 -8.17
C LYS A 156 11.36 -19.11 -7.36
N ASP A 157 11.32 -17.97 -6.66
CA ASP A 157 12.39 -17.46 -5.79
C ASP A 157 12.35 -18.05 -4.36
N GLY A 158 11.39 -18.96 -4.06
CA GLY A 158 11.30 -19.68 -2.79
C GLY A 158 10.34 -19.07 -1.76
N LEU A 159 9.35 -18.27 -2.17
CA LEU A 159 8.29 -17.78 -1.30
C LEU A 159 7.54 -18.95 -0.65
N SER A 160 7.43 -18.95 0.67
CA SER A 160 6.77 -20.00 1.46
C SER A 160 5.64 -19.48 2.36
N GLU A 161 5.59 -18.17 2.65
CA GLU A 161 4.58 -17.57 3.49
C GLU A 161 4.07 -16.23 2.93
N ILE A 162 2.75 -16.09 2.91
CA ILE A 162 2.06 -14.81 2.65
C ILE A 162 1.43 -14.35 3.95
N ILE A 163 1.81 -13.16 4.42
CA ILE A 163 1.25 -12.54 5.62
C ILE A 163 0.25 -11.47 5.19
N ILE A 164 -1.03 -11.65 5.51
CA ILE A 164 -2.06 -10.65 5.18
C ILE A 164 -2.21 -9.71 6.37
N ALA A 165 -1.74 -8.47 6.22
CA ALA A 165 -1.69 -7.43 7.24
C ALA A 165 -2.66 -6.30 6.89
N LEU A 166 -3.94 -6.51 7.16
CA LEU A 166 -5.01 -5.56 6.87
C LEU A 166 -5.63 -5.03 8.16
N ASN A 167 -6.23 -3.84 8.08
CA ASN A 167 -6.97 -3.24 9.19
C ASN A 167 -8.12 -4.15 9.63
N TYR A 168 -8.34 -4.22 10.95
CA TYR A 168 -9.45 -4.96 11.52
C TYR A 168 -10.73 -4.11 11.51
N ASN A 169 -11.30 -3.97 10.35
CA ASN A 169 -12.58 -3.32 10.11
C ASN A 169 -13.37 -4.12 9.05
N PRO A 170 -14.66 -3.84 8.85
CA PRO A 170 -15.49 -4.60 7.90
C PRO A 170 -14.92 -4.73 6.48
N GLU A 171 -14.29 -3.68 5.96
CA GLU A 171 -13.66 -3.72 4.62
C GLU A 171 -12.38 -4.56 4.61
N GLY A 172 -11.56 -4.48 5.66
CA GLY A 172 -10.36 -5.30 5.81
C GLY A 172 -10.70 -6.78 5.91
N GLU A 173 -11.74 -7.15 6.66
CA GLU A 173 -12.23 -8.53 6.75
C GLU A 173 -12.79 -9.03 5.42
N ASN A 174 -13.55 -8.20 4.70
CA ASN A 174 -14.01 -8.54 3.37
C ASN A 174 -12.84 -8.74 2.39
N THR A 175 -11.85 -7.85 2.45
CA THR A 175 -10.62 -7.96 1.64
C THR A 175 -9.83 -9.22 1.98
N LEU A 176 -9.68 -9.56 3.27
CA LEU A 176 -9.04 -10.80 3.73
C LEU A 176 -9.75 -12.04 3.16
N SER A 177 -11.08 -12.07 3.26
CA SER A 177 -11.89 -13.18 2.74
C SER A 177 -11.73 -13.32 1.23
N TYR A 178 -11.74 -12.22 0.52
CA TYR A 178 -11.52 -12.17 -0.92
C TYR A 178 -10.12 -12.69 -1.31
N LEU A 179 -9.07 -12.19 -0.66
CA LEU A 179 -7.69 -12.63 -0.90
C LEU A 179 -7.52 -14.12 -0.63
N ARG A 180 -8.08 -14.63 0.47
CA ARG A 180 -8.08 -16.08 0.74
C ARG A 180 -8.74 -16.87 -0.37
N GLY A 181 -9.87 -16.40 -0.90
CA GLY A 181 -10.58 -17.05 -2.00
C GLY A 181 -9.80 -17.14 -3.30
N ILE A 182 -8.95 -16.16 -3.62
CA ILE A 182 -8.09 -16.19 -4.81
C ILE A 182 -6.78 -16.95 -4.56
N LEU A 183 -6.22 -16.88 -3.36
CA LEU A 183 -4.96 -17.52 -2.99
C LEU A 183 -5.10 -19.01 -2.64
N SER A 184 -6.31 -19.50 -2.37
CA SER A 184 -6.59 -20.92 -2.14
C SER A 184 -6.74 -21.74 -3.44
N LYS A 185 -6.44 -21.16 -4.60
CA LYS A 185 -6.61 -21.81 -5.90
C LYS A 185 -5.27 -22.03 -6.60
N GLY A 186 -5.08 -23.21 -7.17
CA GLY A 186 -3.95 -23.51 -8.07
C GLY A 186 -2.60 -23.58 -7.39
N THR A 187 -1.59 -22.90 -7.93
CA THR A 187 -0.19 -22.95 -7.48
C THR A 187 0.05 -22.38 -6.08
N PHE A 188 -0.88 -21.58 -5.56
CA PHE A 188 -0.75 -20.91 -4.27
C PHE A 188 -1.16 -21.78 -3.07
N ASP A 189 -1.79 -22.94 -3.29
CA ASP A 189 -2.31 -23.84 -2.25
C ASP A 189 -1.20 -24.38 -1.32
N ARG A 190 0.06 -24.38 -1.78
CA ARG A 190 1.22 -24.83 -1.01
C ARG A 190 1.86 -23.75 -0.14
N ILE A 191 1.39 -22.50 -0.26
CA ILE A 191 1.97 -21.37 0.47
C ILE A 191 1.19 -21.20 1.77
N LYS A 192 1.90 -21.05 2.88
CA LYS A 192 1.29 -20.74 4.17
C LYS A 192 0.69 -19.33 4.12
N ILE A 193 -0.60 -19.21 4.41
CA ILE A 193 -1.28 -17.91 4.54
C ILE A 193 -1.48 -17.60 6.02
N SER A 194 -0.84 -16.54 6.48
CA SER A 194 -0.92 -16.04 7.85
C SER A 194 -1.63 -14.69 7.88
N ILE A 195 -2.18 -14.34 9.03
CA ILE A 195 -2.70 -13.00 9.32
C ILE A 195 -1.99 -12.47 10.57
N LEU A 196 -1.92 -11.14 10.71
CA LEU A 196 -1.36 -10.56 11.93
C LEU A 196 -2.18 -10.97 13.15
N GLY A 197 -1.47 -11.28 14.24
CA GLY A 197 -2.10 -11.60 15.52
C GLY A 197 -3.01 -10.46 15.99
N ARG A 198 -4.15 -10.81 16.54
CA ARG A 198 -5.14 -9.89 17.10
C ARG A 198 -5.12 -10.02 18.62
N GLY A 199 -5.27 -8.90 19.32
CA GLY A 199 -5.26 -8.93 20.78
C GLY A 199 -5.44 -7.54 21.37
N LEU A 200 -5.24 -7.45 22.68
CA LEU A 200 -5.31 -6.20 23.43
C LEU A 200 -4.15 -5.28 23.02
N SER A 201 -4.46 -4.01 22.82
CA SER A 201 -3.45 -2.98 22.58
C SER A 201 -2.72 -2.66 23.88
N THR A 202 -1.42 -2.39 23.80
CA THR A 202 -0.60 -1.97 24.94
C THR A 202 -1.16 -0.67 25.53
N GLY A 203 -1.40 -0.64 26.84
CA GLY A 203 -1.95 0.54 27.54
C GLY A 203 -3.47 0.66 27.49
N THR A 204 -4.20 -0.31 26.92
CA THR A 204 -5.67 -0.35 26.97
C THR A 204 -6.12 -1.02 28.26
N GLU A 205 -7.02 -0.39 29.00
CA GLU A 205 -7.67 -0.99 30.16
C GLU A 205 -8.67 -2.07 29.70
N LEU A 206 -8.69 -3.21 30.38
CA LEU A 206 -9.49 -4.36 29.98
C LEU A 206 -10.99 -4.05 29.91
N GLU A 207 -11.47 -3.15 30.76
CA GLU A 207 -12.88 -2.74 30.83
C GLU A 207 -13.39 -2.02 29.57
N TYR A 208 -12.48 -1.38 28.80
CA TYR A 208 -12.83 -0.69 27.54
C TYR A 208 -12.65 -1.56 26.29
N SER A 209 -12.26 -2.81 26.48
CA SER A 209 -12.05 -3.73 25.37
C SER A 209 -13.37 -4.38 24.94
N ASP A 210 -13.64 -4.39 23.66
CA ASP A 210 -14.80 -5.09 23.10
C ASP A 210 -14.66 -6.62 23.24
N SER A 211 -15.82 -7.31 23.22
CA SER A 211 -15.88 -8.76 23.43
C SER A 211 -15.06 -9.56 22.41
N GLU A 212 -14.91 -9.05 21.18
CA GLU A 212 -14.18 -9.75 20.14
C GLU A 212 -12.66 -9.62 20.31
N THR A 213 -12.19 -8.44 20.72
CA THR A 213 -10.80 -8.20 21.11
C THR A 213 -10.38 -9.11 22.25
N ILE A 214 -11.24 -9.25 23.29
CA ILE A 214 -10.99 -10.15 24.43
C ILE A 214 -10.94 -11.62 23.98
N LYS A 215 -11.89 -12.07 23.14
CA LYS A 215 -11.89 -13.45 22.59
C LYS A 215 -10.62 -13.75 21.80
N ASN A 216 -10.18 -12.81 20.96
CA ASN A 216 -8.95 -12.98 20.18
C ASN A 216 -7.71 -13.00 21.07
N ALA A 217 -7.63 -12.15 22.09
CA ALA A 217 -6.53 -12.16 23.06
C ALA A 217 -6.47 -13.50 23.82
N LEU A 218 -7.62 -14.04 24.25
CA LEU A 218 -7.69 -15.35 24.92
C LEU A 218 -7.31 -16.50 23.99
N LYS A 219 -7.67 -16.42 22.70
CA LYS A 219 -7.30 -17.41 21.70
C LYS A 219 -5.79 -17.42 21.41
N ASN A 220 -5.18 -16.23 21.43
CA ASN A 220 -3.76 -16.02 21.14
C ASN A 220 -2.90 -15.93 22.41
N ARG A 221 -3.42 -16.35 23.57
CA ARG A 221 -2.65 -16.39 24.83
C ARG A 221 -1.40 -17.25 24.68
N GLN A 222 -0.29 -16.78 25.23
CA GLN A 222 1.00 -17.49 25.33
C GLN A 222 1.07 -18.28 26.63
#